data_df4f53d5e7daabe552bc582b946569a7
#
_entry.id   df4f53d5e7daabe552bc582b946569a7
#
_cell.length_a   1.000
_cell.length_b   1.000
_cell.length_c   1.000
_cell.angle_alpha   90.00
_cell.angle_beta   90.00
_cell.angle_gamma   90.00
#
_symmetry.space_group_name_H-M   'P 1'
#
loop_
_entity.id
_entity.type
_entity.pdbx_description
1 polymer ?
#
loop_
_entity_poly.entity_id
_entity_poly.type
_entity_poly.pdbx_seq_one_letter_code
_entity_poly.pdbx_strand_id
1 'polypeptide(L)'
;MTILSHYKSIIIDNTIDYINPINSILNNFCQKCNFERPKRSHHCQICRVCNLKMNHHCPFILNCVGEKNEKHFYLFLLYTFLICLFIFCSTFDYFISTFSYNQFLNNKHYIIIFHSFFISYDNYFTIISFLFSLIIGLFVLFLIYINWLHIKIGMSSIEMKIYQKNLNDCPYYNDNWKENLIKIFGNNIFKKFLPIENDSYQNDILENNYVEIK
;
A
#
# COMPACT_ATOMS: atom_id res chain seq x y z
N MET A 1 5.09 10.15 9.65
CA MET A 1 4.53 9.98 8.29
C MET A 1 3.77 8.68 8.14
N THR A 2 4.31 7.53 8.60
CA THR A 2 3.62 6.22 8.52
C THR A 2 2.24 6.23 9.14
N ILE A 3 2.11 6.70 10.40
CA ILE A 3 0.82 6.77 11.12
C ILE A 3 -0.19 7.63 10.36
N LEU A 4 0.23 8.78 9.85
CA LEU A 4 -0.65 9.68 9.12
C LEU A 4 -1.10 9.11 7.77
N SER A 5 -0.18 8.45 7.03
CA SER A 5 -0.53 7.79 5.77
C SER A 5 -1.47 6.61 6.00
N HIS A 6 -1.22 5.82 7.04
CA HIS A 6 -2.09 4.70 7.43
C HIS A 6 -3.48 5.22 7.83
N TYR A 7 -3.55 6.21 8.72
CA TYR A 7 -4.81 6.82 9.14
C TYR A 7 -5.62 7.36 7.95
N LYS A 8 -4.98 8.11 7.04
CA LYS A 8 -5.65 8.61 5.83
C LYS A 8 -6.12 7.50 4.91
N SER A 9 -5.37 6.42 4.76
CA SER A 9 -5.81 5.27 3.95
C SER A 9 -7.03 4.56 4.53
N ILE A 10 -7.23 4.63 5.86
CA ILE A 10 -8.41 4.07 6.54
C ILE A 10 -9.63 4.97 6.37
N ILE A 11 -9.49 6.29 6.64
CA ILE A 11 -10.64 7.20 6.74
C ILE A 11 -11.14 7.70 5.38
N ILE A 12 -10.29 7.73 4.35
CA ILE A 12 -10.70 8.19 3.03
C ILE A 12 -11.60 7.14 2.40
N ASP A 13 -12.84 7.52 2.20
CA ASP A 13 -13.86 6.66 1.63
C ASP A 13 -13.80 6.68 0.09
N ASN A 14 -13.71 5.49 -0.50
CA ASN A 14 -13.77 5.28 -1.95
C ASN A 14 -15.18 4.95 -2.44
N THR A 15 -16.17 4.94 -1.55
CA THR A 15 -17.54 4.58 -1.93
C THR A 15 -18.09 5.56 -2.97
N ILE A 16 -18.94 5.02 -3.80
CA ILE A 16 -19.67 5.76 -4.81
C ILE A 16 -21.09 5.93 -4.27
N ASP A 17 -21.45 7.14 -3.97
CA ASP A 17 -22.82 7.49 -3.67
C ASP A 17 -23.67 7.40 -4.93
N TYR A 18 -24.99 7.19 -4.76
CA TYR A 18 -25.92 7.10 -5.87
C TYR A 18 -25.81 8.33 -6.77
N ILE A 19 -25.25 8.15 -7.96
CA ILE A 19 -25.21 9.20 -8.97
C ILE A 19 -26.45 9.04 -9.85
N ASN A 20 -27.31 10.06 -9.86
CA ASN A 20 -28.40 10.12 -10.81
C ASN A 20 -27.86 9.94 -12.24
N PRO A 21 -28.38 9.03 -13.06
CA PRO A 21 -27.87 8.74 -14.39
C PRO A 21 -28.27 9.88 -15.37
N ILE A 22 -27.55 10.98 -15.35
CA ILE A 22 -27.79 12.07 -16.32
C ILE A 22 -26.97 11.82 -17.58
N ASN A 23 -26.78 10.81 -18.17
CA ASN A 23 -26.13 10.51 -19.46
C ASN A 23 -25.12 9.33 -19.43
N SER A 24 -25.37 8.27 -18.71
CA SER A 24 -24.46 7.14 -18.82
C SER A 24 -25.05 6.01 -19.65
N ILE A 25 -24.63 5.90 -20.91
CA ILE A 25 -24.70 4.67 -21.69
C ILE A 25 -23.67 3.70 -21.04
N LEU A 26 -23.97 3.17 -19.87
CA LEU A 26 -23.02 2.35 -19.11
C LEU A 26 -23.60 0.96 -18.88
N ASN A 27 -23.04 -0.03 -19.57
CA ASN A 27 -23.31 -1.46 -19.38
C ASN A 27 -22.77 -2.02 -18.04
N ASN A 28 -22.60 -1.17 -17.01
CA ASN A 28 -21.97 -1.55 -15.75
C ASN A 28 -22.94 -1.49 -14.55
N PHE A 29 -24.10 -2.12 -14.66
CA PHE A 29 -25.07 -2.17 -13.57
C PHE A 29 -24.59 -3.05 -12.41
N CYS A 30 -24.67 -2.57 -11.18
CA CYS A 30 -24.43 -3.35 -9.99
C CYS A 30 -25.76 -3.91 -9.41
N GLN A 31 -26.01 -5.18 -9.57
CA GLN A 31 -27.22 -5.83 -9.04
C GLN A 31 -27.33 -5.76 -7.51
N LYS A 32 -26.19 -5.71 -6.79
CA LYS A 32 -26.17 -5.69 -5.31
C LYS A 32 -26.47 -4.31 -4.75
N CYS A 33 -26.00 -3.25 -5.41
CA CYS A 33 -26.23 -1.86 -5.00
C CYS A 33 -27.41 -1.22 -5.74
N ASN A 34 -27.93 -1.89 -6.77
CA ASN A 34 -29.08 -1.48 -7.57
C ASN A 34 -28.89 -0.11 -8.27
N PHE A 35 -27.66 0.17 -8.77
CA PHE A 35 -27.39 1.36 -9.57
C PHE A 35 -26.32 1.12 -10.65
N GLU A 36 -26.26 2.01 -11.63
CA GLU A 36 -25.23 2.02 -12.66
C GLU A 36 -23.91 2.56 -12.12
N ARG A 37 -22.86 1.77 -12.25
CA ARG A 37 -21.54 2.10 -11.74
C ARG A 37 -20.74 2.93 -12.74
N PRO A 38 -19.93 3.90 -12.28
CA PRO A 38 -18.90 4.53 -13.10
C PRO A 38 -17.92 3.50 -13.66
N LYS A 39 -17.23 3.86 -14.74
CA LYS A 39 -16.12 3.05 -15.28
C LYS A 39 -15.07 2.79 -14.19
N ARG A 40 -14.40 1.64 -14.26
CA ARG A 40 -13.38 1.18 -13.29
C ARG A 40 -13.88 0.92 -11.87
N SER A 41 -15.16 1.08 -11.59
CA SER A 41 -15.70 0.80 -10.27
C SER A 41 -16.11 -0.66 -10.11
N HIS A 42 -15.91 -1.20 -8.90
CA HIS A 42 -16.25 -2.58 -8.58
C HIS A 42 -16.91 -2.71 -7.21
N HIS A 43 -17.85 -3.66 -7.09
CA HIS A 43 -18.51 -3.95 -5.83
C HIS A 43 -17.60 -4.76 -4.91
N CYS A 44 -17.33 -4.27 -3.72
CA CYS A 44 -16.63 -5.00 -2.68
C CYS A 44 -17.62 -5.86 -1.88
N GLN A 45 -17.39 -7.16 -1.84
CA GLN A 45 -18.26 -8.08 -1.08
C GLN A 45 -18.12 -7.93 0.44
N ILE A 46 -16.96 -7.46 0.92
CA ILE A 46 -16.66 -7.28 2.34
C ILE A 46 -17.28 -5.97 2.83
N CYS A 47 -17.02 -4.86 2.14
CA CYS A 47 -17.60 -3.55 2.46
C CYS A 47 -19.07 -3.44 2.05
N ARG A 48 -19.56 -4.30 1.13
CA ARG A 48 -20.93 -4.32 0.58
C ARG A 48 -21.31 -3.05 -0.18
N VAL A 49 -20.34 -2.33 -0.70
CA VAL A 49 -20.50 -1.09 -1.47
C VAL A 49 -19.64 -1.11 -2.73
N CYS A 50 -20.01 -0.26 -3.71
CA CYS A 50 -19.18 -0.03 -4.88
C CYS A 50 -18.10 1.01 -4.59
N ASN A 51 -16.86 0.73 -5.03
CA ASN A 51 -15.70 1.60 -4.85
C ASN A 51 -15.15 2.04 -6.19
N LEU A 52 -14.78 3.32 -6.30
CA LEU A 52 -14.22 3.90 -7.51
C LEU A 52 -12.79 3.38 -7.74
N LYS A 53 -12.49 2.97 -8.98
CA LYS A 53 -11.19 2.40 -9.41
C LYS A 53 -10.64 1.41 -8.37
N MET A 54 -11.52 0.51 -7.94
CA MET A 54 -11.20 -0.46 -6.90
C MET A 54 -10.02 -1.33 -7.32
N ASN A 55 -9.00 -1.35 -6.48
CA ASN A 55 -7.85 -2.25 -6.62
C ASN A 55 -8.10 -3.56 -5.85
N HIS A 56 -8.27 -3.48 -4.54
CA HIS A 56 -8.57 -4.61 -3.66
C HIS A 56 -9.15 -4.13 -2.32
N HIS A 57 -9.80 -5.03 -1.58
CA HIS A 57 -10.07 -4.83 -0.15
C HIS A 57 -8.83 -5.19 0.65
N CYS A 58 -8.36 -4.30 1.50
CA CYS A 58 -7.14 -4.47 2.28
C CYS A 58 -7.44 -4.64 3.78
N PRO A 59 -7.16 -5.81 4.37
CA PRO A 59 -7.42 -6.04 5.79
C PRO A 59 -6.54 -5.18 6.70
N PHE A 60 -5.36 -4.75 6.25
CA PHE A 60 -4.45 -3.92 7.06
C PHE A 60 -4.95 -2.49 7.27
N ILE A 61 -5.79 -1.99 6.37
CA ILE A 61 -6.42 -0.67 6.49
C ILE A 61 -7.93 -0.78 6.74
N LEU A 62 -8.48 -2.01 6.83
CA LEU A 62 -9.91 -2.29 7.00
C LEU A 62 -10.80 -1.53 6.01
N ASN A 63 -10.28 -1.26 4.82
CA ASN A 63 -10.92 -0.48 3.76
C ASN A 63 -10.53 -1.00 2.38
N CYS A 64 -11.24 -0.57 1.33
CA CYS A 64 -10.84 -0.79 -0.04
C CYS A 64 -9.76 0.20 -0.44
N VAL A 65 -8.73 -0.28 -1.14
CA VAL A 65 -7.79 0.57 -1.86
C VAL A 65 -8.41 0.90 -3.21
N GLY A 66 -8.57 2.17 -3.48
CA GLY A 66 -9.15 2.71 -4.71
C GLY A 66 -8.62 4.11 -4.98
N GLU A 67 -9.24 4.82 -5.92
CA GLU A 67 -8.74 6.06 -6.47
C GLU A 67 -8.40 7.14 -5.43
N LYS A 68 -9.29 7.32 -4.44
CA LYS A 68 -9.15 8.40 -3.46
C LYS A 68 -8.04 8.16 -2.43
N ASN A 69 -7.76 6.90 -2.07
CA ASN A 69 -6.80 6.57 -1.02
C ASN A 69 -5.56 5.80 -1.48
N GLU A 70 -5.43 5.45 -2.77
CA GLU A 70 -4.29 4.66 -3.27
C GLU A 70 -2.95 5.34 -3.00
N LYS A 71 -2.84 6.66 -3.14
CA LYS A 71 -1.63 7.43 -2.80
C LYS A 71 -1.23 7.23 -1.33
N HIS A 72 -2.20 7.36 -0.43
CA HIS A 72 -1.96 7.23 1.02
C HIS A 72 -1.55 5.81 1.40
N PHE A 73 -2.15 4.82 0.75
CA PHE A 73 -1.79 3.42 0.89
C PHE A 73 -0.35 3.15 0.43
N TYR A 74 0.06 3.66 -0.73
CA TYR A 74 1.43 3.50 -1.22
C TYR A 74 2.46 4.20 -0.33
N LEU A 75 2.15 5.38 0.17
CA LEU A 75 3.00 6.08 1.14
C LEU A 75 3.09 5.33 2.47
N PHE A 76 2.01 4.71 2.93
CA PHE A 76 2.02 3.85 4.11
C PHE A 76 2.98 2.67 3.93
N LEU A 77 2.92 1.96 2.81
CA LEU A 77 3.87 0.87 2.51
C LEU A 77 5.31 1.36 2.46
N LEU A 78 5.57 2.47 1.76
CA LEU A 78 6.91 3.06 1.64
C LEU A 78 7.50 3.42 3.01
N TYR A 79 6.75 4.14 3.84
CA TYR A 79 7.24 4.54 5.16
C TYR A 79 7.38 3.35 6.12
N THR A 80 6.53 2.35 6.01
CA THR A 80 6.68 1.10 6.78
C THR A 80 7.98 0.38 6.38
N PHE A 81 8.27 0.30 5.09
CA PHE A 81 9.52 -0.28 4.60
C PHE A 81 10.75 0.51 5.12
N LEU A 82 10.72 1.84 5.08
CA LEU A 82 11.82 2.68 5.59
C LEU A 82 12.05 2.50 7.09
N ILE A 83 10.99 2.32 7.89
CA ILE A 83 11.12 2.00 9.32
C ILE A 83 11.76 0.62 9.50
N CYS A 84 11.32 -0.40 8.77
CA CYS A 84 11.92 -1.74 8.83
C CYS A 84 13.39 -1.70 8.43
N LEU A 85 13.74 -0.96 7.37
CA LEU A 85 15.12 -0.78 6.92
C LEU A 85 15.97 -0.06 7.98
N PHE A 86 15.45 0.97 8.62
CA PHE A 86 16.13 1.68 9.70
C PHE A 86 16.40 0.76 10.89
N ILE A 87 15.40 -0.01 11.35
CA ILE A 87 15.56 -0.97 12.45
C ILE A 87 16.58 -2.04 12.05
N PHE A 88 16.48 -2.60 10.85
CA PHE A 88 17.41 -3.58 10.33
C PHE A 88 18.85 -3.08 10.36
N CYS A 89 19.12 -1.91 9.79
CA CYS A 89 20.46 -1.32 9.78
C CYS A 89 20.97 -1.02 11.20
N SER A 90 20.12 -0.49 12.08
CA SER A 90 20.51 -0.15 13.45
C SER A 90 20.83 -1.38 14.32
N THR A 91 20.21 -2.51 14.02
CA THR A 91 20.41 -3.76 14.80
C THR A 91 21.43 -4.70 14.16
N PHE A 92 21.84 -4.44 12.92
CA PHE A 92 22.72 -5.33 12.15
C PHE A 92 24.10 -5.51 12.78
N ASP A 93 24.78 -4.40 13.13
CA ASP A 93 26.12 -4.46 13.74
C ASP A 93 26.10 -5.19 15.09
N TYR A 94 25.04 -4.97 15.86
CA TYR A 94 24.84 -5.66 17.13
C TYR A 94 24.59 -7.14 16.94
N PHE A 95 23.79 -7.52 15.95
CA PHE A 95 23.55 -8.92 15.59
C PHE A 95 24.86 -9.64 15.24
N ILE A 96 25.69 -9.03 14.38
CA ILE A 96 26.98 -9.58 13.98
C ILE A 96 27.94 -9.69 15.18
N SER A 97 28.03 -8.65 16.03
CA SER A 97 28.89 -8.66 17.21
C SER A 97 28.51 -9.76 18.22
N THR A 98 27.21 -9.96 18.44
CA THR A 98 26.67 -11.03 19.30
C THR A 98 27.04 -12.41 18.78
N PHE A 99 26.97 -12.62 17.47
CA PHE A 99 27.33 -13.90 16.84
C PHE A 99 28.82 -14.17 16.95
N SER A 100 29.66 -13.17 16.71
CA SER A 100 31.13 -13.25 16.84
C SER A 100 31.56 -13.48 18.29
N TYR A 101 30.90 -12.83 19.24
CA TYR A 101 31.18 -12.98 20.68
C TYR A 101 30.85 -14.39 21.20
N ASN A 102 29.69 -14.95 20.78
CA ASN A 102 29.32 -16.33 21.13
C ASN A 102 30.30 -17.36 20.56
N GLN A 103 30.85 -17.12 19.36
CA GLN A 103 31.89 -17.98 18.80
C GLN A 103 33.20 -17.92 19.58
N PHE A 104 33.55 -16.74 20.11
CA PHE A 104 34.73 -16.57 20.97
C PHE A 104 34.58 -17.21 22.35
N LEU A 105 33.39 -17.16 22.96
CA LEU A 105 33.11 -17.74 24.29
C LEU A 105 33.04 -19.27 24.31
N ASN A 106 32.64 -19.92 23.23
CA ASN A 106 32.66 -21.38 23.14
C ASN A 106 34.07 -21.97 23.27
N ASN A 107 35.10 -21.12 23.17
CA ASN A 107 36.50 -21.53 23.37
C ASN A 107 37.06 -21.27 24.78
N LYS A 108 36.29 -20.66 25.71
CA LYS A 108 36.72 -20.43 27.11
C LYS A 108 35.66 -20.85 28.10
N HIS A 109 35.93 -22.00 28.76
CA HIS A 109 35.10 -22.56 29.83
C HIS A 109 35.01 -21.67 31.10
N TYR A 110 33.79 -21.50 31.60
CA TYR A 110 33.38 -21.43 33.03
C TYR A 110 33.31 -20.14 33.85
N ILE A 111 33.49 -18.91 33.37
CA ILE A 111 33.36 -17.75 34.27
C ILE A 111 32.12 -16.87 34.05
N ILE A 112 31.22 -17.17 33.09
CA ILE A 112 30.26 -16.20 32.58
C ILE A 112 28.78 -16.59 32.76
N ILE A 113 28.45 -17.47 33.67
CA ILE A 113 27.02 -17.83 33.88
C ILE A 113 26.20 -16.66 34.48
N PHE A 114 26.81 -15.82 35.29
CA PHE A 114 26.07 -14.73 35.95
C PHE A 114 26.02 -13.44 35.11
N HIS A 115 27.06 -13.15 34.37
CA HIS A 115 27.11 -11.99 33.47
C HIS A 115 26.28 -12.20 32.18
N SER A 116 26.17 -13.44 31.72
CA SER A 116 25.41 -13.81 30.53
C SER A 116 23.89 -13.69 30.72
N PHE A 117 23.38 -13.79 31.96
CA PHE A 117 21.96 -13.70 32.21
C PHE A 117 21.39 -12.27 32.03
N PHE A 118 22.15 -11.24 32.44
CA PHE A 118 21.75 -9.85 32.24
C PHE A 118 22.00 -9.37 30.81
N ILE A 119 23.10 -9.78 30.19
CA ILE A 119 23.36 -9.51 28.76
C ILE A 119 22.40 -10.29 27.84
N SER A 120 21.85 -11.40 28.30
CA SER A 120 20.92 -12.24 27.55
C SER A 120 19.64 -11.51 27.12
N TYR A 121 19.00 -10.73 27.98
CA TYR A 121 17.72 -10.11 27.66
C TYR A 121 17.83 -9.10 26.54
N ASP A 122 18.82 -8.21 26.57
CA ASP A 122 19.05 -7.21 25.52
C ASP A 122 19.40 -7.88 24.19
N ASN A 123 20.13 -9.00 24.22
CA ASN A 123 20.49 -9.77 23.04
C ASN A 123 19.26 -10.42 22.38
N TYR A 124 18.34 -10.98 23.15
CA TYR A 124 17.12 -11.60 22.60
C TYR A 124 16.22 -10.56 21.93
N PHE A 125 15.98 -9.41 22.57
CA PHE A 125 15.16 -8.35 21.98
C PHE A 125 15.78 -7.80 20.69
N THR A 126 17.10 -7.66 20.62
CA THR A 126 17.78 -7.19 19.42
C THR A 126 17.70 -8.21 18.29
N ILE A 127 17.92 -9.49 18.58
CA ILE A 127 17.80 -10.57 17.58
C ILE A 127 16.35 -10.66 17.08
N ILE A 128 15.37 -10.60 17.98
CA ILE A 128 13.94 -10.63 17.61
C ILE A 128 13.61 -9.40 16.74
N SER A 129 14.06 -8.20 17.13
CA SER A 129 13.82 -6.96 16.36
C SER A 129 14.46 -7.04 14.98
N PHE A 130 15.67 -7.57 14.87
CA PHE A 130 16.38 -7.79 13.61
C PHE A 130 15.60 -8.73 12.69
N LEU A 131 15.25 -9.93 13.20
CA LEU A 131 14.50 -10.92 12.41
C LEU A 131 13.12 -10.42 12.02
N PHE A 132 12.42 -9.76 12.94
CA PHE A 132 11.10 -9.20 12.69
C PHE A 132 11.15 -8.10 11.63
N SER A 133 12.11 -7.17 11.73
CA SER A 133 12.29 -6.10 10.74
C SER A 133 12.66 -6.67 9.37
N LEU A 134 13.46 -7.72 9.31
CA LEU A 134 13.81 -8.40 8.07
C LEU A 134 12.58 -9.04 7.41
N ILE A 135 11.82 -9.84 8.16
CA ILE A 135 10.64 -10.55 7.64
C ILE A 135 9.57 -9.56 7.17
N ILE A 136 9.21 -8.60 8.03
CA ILE A 136 8.20 -7.59 7.67
C ILE A 136 8.70 -6.69 6.54
N GLY A 137 9.97 -6.29 6.57
CA GLY A 137 10.58 -5.49 5.51
C GLY A 137 10.52 -6.16 4.15
N LEU A 138 10.87 -7.45 4.07
CA LEU A 138 10.78 -8.24 2.83
C LEU A 138 9.32 -8.40 2.35
N PHE A 139 8.40 -8.65 3.27
CA PHE A 139 6.97 -8.75 2.94
C PHE A 139 6.43 -7.42 2.39
N VAL A 140 6.73 -6.29 3.04
CA VAL A 140 6.31 -4.96 2.56
C VAL A 140 6.98 -4.62 1.23
N LEU A 141 8.25 -4.96 1.05
CA LEU A 141 8.95 -4.78 -0.23
C LEU A 141 8.27 -5.56 -1.36
N PHE A 142 7.85 -6.80 -1.10
CA PHE A 142 7.05 -7.58 -2.05
C PHE A 142 5.72 -6.89 -2.39
N LEU A 143 5.00 -6.34 -1.39
CA LEU A 143 3.78 -5.58 -1.64
C LEU A 143 4.04 -4.32 -2.48
N ILE A 144 5.13 -3.59 -2.19
CA ILE A 144 5.55 -2.42 -3.00
C ILE A 144 5.80 -2.85 -4.45
N TYR A 145 6.50 -3.97 -4.67
CA TYR A 145 6.78 -4.49 -6.00
C TYR A 145 5.50 -4.82 -6.79
N ILE A 146 4.54 -5.52 -6.17
CA ILE A 146 3.26 -5.82 -6.83
C ILE A 146 2.49 -4.55 -7.17
N ASN A 147 2.41 -3.59 -6.24
CA ASN A 147 1.75 -2.32 -6.51
C ASN A 147 2.49 -1.48 -7.57
N TRP A 148 3.81 -1.55 -7.63
CA TRP A 148 4.59 -0.95 -8.70
C TRP A 148 4.21 -1.51 -10.08
N LEU A 149 4.00 -2.81 -10.21
CA LEU A 149 3.55 -3.42 -11.47
C LEU A 149 2.18 -2.85 -11.90
N HIS A 150 1.24 -2.67 -10.97
CA HIS A 150 -0.06 -2.04 -11.26
C HIS A 150 0.11 -0.59 -11.75
N ILE A 151 0.96 0.19 -11.06
CA ILE A 151 1.26 1.58 -11.46
C ILE A 151 1.90 1.62 -12.84
N LYS A 152 2.88 0.73 -13.10
CA LYS A 152 3.62 0.69 -14.35
C LYS A 152 2.71 0.58 -15.57
N ILE A 153 1.64 -0.20 -15.48
CA ILE A 153 0.71 -0.45 -16.58
C ILE A 153 -0.60 0.33 -16.47
N GLY A 154 -0.78 1.14 -15.43
CA GLY A 154 -1.97 1.96 -15.22
C GLY A 154 -3.26 1.19 -14.89
N MET A 155 -3.15 -0.10 -14.54
CA MET A 155 -4.28 -0.99 -14.30
C MET A 155 -4.40 -1.37 -12.83
N SER A 156 -5.63 -1.55 -12.35
CA SER A 156 -5.88 -2.14 -11.03
C SER A 156 -5.72 -3.66 -11.05
N SER A 157 -5.57 -4.29 -9.87
CA SER A 157 -5.47 -5.75 -9.76
C SER A 157 -6.72 -6.48 -10.29
N ILE A 158 -7.89 -5.85 -10.22
CA ILE A 158 -9.13 -6.39 -10.77
C ILE A 158 -9.10 -6.33 -12.29
N GLU A 159 -8.69 -5.20 -12.87
CA GLU A 159 -8.56 -5.04 -14.32
C GLU A 159 -7.53 -6.01 -14.90
N MET A 160 -6.40 -6.19 -14.23
CA MET A 160 -5.40 -7.21 -14.62
C MET A 160 -5.98 -8.63 -14.65
N LYS A 161 -6.87 -8.98 -13.70
CA LYS A 161 -7.53 -10.29 -13.70
C LYS A 161 -8.55 -10.44 -14.83
N ILE A 162 -9.28 -9.37 -15.15
CA ILE A 162 -10.27 -9.38 -16.24
C ILE A 162 -9.57 -9.52 -17.59
N TYR A 163 -8.50 -8.77 -17.81
CA TYR A 163 -7.77 -8.71 -19.08
C TYR A 163 -6.49 -9.57 -19.09
N GLN A 164 -6.40 -10.60 -18.22
CA GLN A 164 -5.18 -11.41 -18.04
C GLN A 164 -4.68 -12.10 -19.31
N LYS A 165 -5.56 -12.37 -20.30
CA LYS A 165 -5.20 -13.00 -21.58
C LYS A 165 -4.55 -12.02 -22.54
N ASN A 166 -5.01 -10.77 -22.54
CA ASN A 166 -4.46 -9.69 -23.37
C ASN A 166 -4.64 -8.35 -22.64
N LEU A 167 -3.58 -7.85 -22.02
CA LEU A 167 -3.60 -6.59 -21.27
C LEU A 167 -3.87 -5.37 -22.17
N ASN A 168 -3.46 -5.45 -23.44
CA ASN A 168 -3.67 -4.36 -24.40
C ASN A 168 -5.15 -4.15 -24.77
N ASP A 169 -6.01 -5.15 -24.53
CA ASP A 169 -7.46 -5.01 -24.73
C ASP A 169 -8.13 -4.16 -23.64
N CYS A 170 -7.41 -3.89 -22.54
CA CYS A 170 -7.92 -3.01 -21.49
C CYS A 170 -7.87 -1.55 -21.94
N PRO A 171 -9.01 -0.83 -21.95
CA PRO A 171 -9.05 0.58 -22.35
C PRO A 171 -8.27 1.52 -21.41
N TYR A 172 -7.86 1.01 -20.24
CA TYR A 172 -7.12 1.76 -19.23
C TYR A 172 -5.64 1.43 -19.20
N TYR A 173 -5.20 0.49 -20.03
CA TYR A 173 -3.80 0.15 -20.18
C TYR A 173 -2.98 1.36 -20.65
N ASN A 174 -1.95 1.69 -19.91
CA ASN A 174 -1.01 2.75 -20.25
C ASN A 174 0.39 2.33 -19.79
N ASP A 175 1.29 2.10 -20.71
CA ASP A 175 2.67 1.70 -20.48
C ASP A 175 3.59 2.87 -20.07
N ASN A 176 3.09 4.11 -20.13
CA ASN A 176 3.81 5.28 -19.66
C ASN A 176 3.76 5.39 -18.13
N TRP A 177 4.65 4.65 -17.47
CA TRP A 177 4.72 4.62 -16.00
C TRP A 177 4.89 5.99 -15.33
N LYS A 178 5.54 6.96 -16.01
CA LYS A 178 5.71 8.33 -15.48
C LYS A 178 4.39 9.06 -15.40
N GLU A 179 3.56 8.94 -16.42
CA GLU A 179 2.23 9.51 -16.45
C GLU A 179 1.33 8.87 -15.38
N ASN A 180 1.40 7.53 -15.25
CA ASN A 180 0.65 6.81 -14.23
C ASN A 180 1.05 7.22 -12.81
N LEU A 181 2.36 7.44 -12.55
CA LEU A 181 2.83 7.98 -11.28
C LEU A 181 2.31 9.39 -11.02
N ILE A 182 2.29 10.25 -12.05
CA ILE A 182 1.79 11.61 -11.92
C ILE A 182 0.30 11.62 -11.58
N LYS A 183 -0.49 10.73 -12.17
CA LYS A 183 -1.92 10.58 -11.86
C LYS A 183 -2.15 10.24 -10.38
N ILE A 184 -1.31 9.40 -9.78
CA ILE A 184 -1.46 8.97 -8.38
C ILE A 184 -0.86 10.00 -7.41
N PHE A 185 0.37 10.46 -7.66
CA PHE A 185 1.15 11.27 -6.71
C PHE A 185 1.15 12.77 -7.02
N GLY A 186 0.67 13.17 -8.20
CA GLY A 186 0.72 14.55 -8.68
C GLY A 186 2.09 14.96 -9.24
N ASN A 187 2.17 16.17 -9.79
CA ASN A 187 3.39 16.70 -10.42
C ASN A 187 4.40 17.25 -9.41
N ASN A 188 3.94 17.77 -8.28
CA ASN A 188 4.79 18.46 -7.32
C ASN A 188 5.64 17.45 -6.52
N ILE A 189 6.97 17.52 -6.64
CA ILE A 189 7.92 16.61 -6.01
C ILE A 189 7.75 16.57 -4.49
N PHE A 190 7.56 17.72 -3.84
CA PHE A 190 7.38 17.78 -2.38
C PHE A 190 6.05 17.16 -1.94
N LYS A 191 4.96 17.41 -2.68
CA LYS A 191 3.64 16.83 -2.38
C LYS A 191 3.57 15.32 -2.64
N LYS A 192 4.46 14.75 -3.48
CA LYS A 192 4.50 13.31 -3.77
C LYS A 192 4.73 12.46 -2.53
N PHE A 193 5.63 12.90 -1.66
CA PHE A 193 6.00 12.16 -0.44
C PHE A 193 5.20 12.57 0.79
N LEU A 194 4.30 13.54 0.67
CA LEU A 194 3.45 13.95 1.77
C LEU A 194 2.08 13.31 1.65
N PRO A 195 1.46 12.85 2.76
CA PRO A 195 0.11 12.33 2.77
C PRO A 195 -0.92 13.47 2.70
N ILE A 196 -0.86 14.25 1.61
CA ILE A 196 -1.74 15.37 1.27
C ILE A 196 -2.53 14.95 0.04
N GLU A 197 -3.77 15.38 -0.04
CA GLU A 197 -4.63 15.11 -1.19
C GLU A 197 -4.03 15.67 -2.48
N ASN A 198 -4.35 15.03 -3.58
CA ASN A 198 -3.78 15.35 -4.88
C ASN A 198 -4.73 16.31 -5.63
N ASP A 199 -4.22 17.44 -6.06
CA ASP A 199 -5.01 18.43 -6.81
C ASP A 199 -5.54 17.85 -8.17
N SER A 200 -4.88 16.82 -8.71
CA SER A 200 -5.29 16.13 -9.94
C SER A 200 -6.61 15.36 -9.80
N TYR A 201 -6.93 14.86 -8.61
CA TYR A 201 -8.16 14.13 -8.36
C TYR A 201 -9.42 15.01 -8.58
N GLN A 202 -9.37 16.27 -8.18
CA GLN A 202 -10.49 17.20 -8.41
C GLN A 202 -10.73 17.47 -9.90
N ASN A 203 -9.67 17.50 -10.70
CA ASN A 203 -9.77 17.71 -12.15
C ASN A 203 -10.37 16.49 -12.86
N ASP A 204 -9.98 15.26 -12.46
CA ASP A 204 -10.54 14.02 -13.02
C ASP A 204 -12.04 13.87 -12.72
N ILE A 205 -12.51 14.34 -11.54
CA ILE A 205 -13.95 14.40 -11.21
C ILE A 205 -14.68 15.37 -12.13
N LEU A 206 -14.12 16.54 -12.39
CA LEU A 206 -14.71 17.55 -13.23
C LEU A 206 -14.74 17.12 -14.71
N GLU A 207 -13.68 16.47 -15.21
CA GLU A 207 -13.61 15.98 -16.59
C GLU A 207 -14.51 14.76 -16.84
N ASN A 208 -14.69 13.89 -15.84
CA ASN A 208 -15.53 12.71 -15.97
C ASN A 208 -16.99 12.89 -15.52
N ASN A 209 -17.42 14.12 -15.24
CA ASN A 209 -18.78 14.46 -14.79
C ASN A 209 -19.24 13.69 -13.53
N TYR A 210 -18.34 13.36 -12.63
CA TYR A 210 -18.71 12.87 -11.32
C TYR A 210 -19.09 14.05 -10.43
N VAL A 211 -20.37 14.28 -10.24
CA VAL A 211 -20.84 15.27 -9.27
C VAL A 211 -20.76 14.67 -7.88
N GLU A 212 -19.85 15.16 -7.05
CA GLU A 212 -19.93 14.92 -5.60
C GLU A 212 -21.17 15.65 -5.08
N ILE A 213 -22.17 14.89 -4.63
CA ILE A 213 -23.24 15.43 -3.80
C ILE A 213 -22.68 15.48 -2.38
N LYS A 214 -22.47 16.70 -1.88
CA LYS A 214 -22.13 16.96 -0.47
C LYS A 214 -23.34 16.69 0.42
#